data_d9bebf483471e9afb64e9296c270d8c2
#
_entry.id   d9bebf483471e9afb64e9296c270d8c2
#
_cell.length_a   1.000
_cell.length_b   1.000
_cell.length_c   1.000
_cell.angle_alpha   90.00
_cell.angle_beta   90.00
_cell.angle_gamma   90.00
#
_symmetry.space_group_name_H-M   'P 1'
#
loop_
_entity.id
_entity.type
_entity.pdbx_description
1 polymer ?
#
loop_
_entity_poly.entity_id
_entity_poly.type
_entity_poly.pdbx_seq_one_letter_code
_entity_poly.pdbx_strand_id
1 'polypeptide(L)'
;MWLLFAFLSALFAGLTAILAKCGIENMDSNVATAIRTIVVLIFSWVLVFVMGVQNGIFHLSGKTITFLVLSGAATGASWLCYFHALQIGDVNRVTPIDKSSTILTMILAFLFFGETVGAVQICAMVLMGAGTYLMIQKKETETGKKTKKTWLLYALLSAVFASLTSILAKVGMQDVDSNLGTAIRTAVVLVMAWVVVFATGKQKTIHGIGRKNGGFL
;
A
#
# COMPACT_ATOMS: atom_id res chain seq x y z
N MET A 1 24.56 4.20 1.08
CA MET A 1 23.76 3.20 0.33
C MET A 1 22.26 3.28 0.64
N TRP A 2 21.84 3.22 1.93
CA TRP A 2 20.41 3.22 2.27
C TRP A 2 19.63 4.45 1.79
N LEU A 3 20.21 5.65 1.81
CA LEU A 3 19.59 6.88 1.28
C LEU A 3 19.27 6.77 -0.22
N LEU A 4 20.19 6.23 -1.02
CA LEU A 4 19.99 6.03 -2.45
C LEU A 4 18.78 5.12 -2.70
N PHE A 5 18.70 3.99 -1.97
CA PHE A 5 17.57 3.07 -2.09
C PHE A 5 16.26 3.71 -1.63
N ALA A 6 16.29 4.56 -0.59
CA ALA A 6 15.11 5.30 -0.13
C ALA A 6 14.59 6.27 -1.21
N PHE A 7 15.48 7.04 -1.86
CA PHE A 7 15.11 7.94 -2.96
C PHE A 7 14.58 7.18 -4.17
N LEU A 8 15.22 6.08 -4.58
CA LEU A 8 14.74 5.24 -5.67
C LEU A 8 13.37 4.65 -5.35
N SER A 9 13.16 4.16 -4.13
CA SER A 9 11.87 3.65 -3.67
C SER A 9 10.78 4.72 -3.75
N ALA A 10 11.07 5.95 -3.31
CA ALA A 10 10.13 7.07 -3.39
C ALA A 10 9.77 7.43 -4.84
N LEU A 11 10.77 7.45 -5.74
CA LEU A 11 10.57 7.70 -7.17
C LEU A 11 9.67 6.64 -7.80
N PHE A 12 9.98 5.35 -7.57
CA PHE A 12 9.17 4.25 -8.10
C PHE A 12 7.77 4.21 -7.48
N ALA A 13 7.60 4.58 -6.21
CA ALA A 13 6.29 4.69 -5.58
C ALA A 13 5.44 5.78 -6.22
N GLY A 14 6.03 6.95 -6.54
CA GLY A 14 5.35 8.02 -7.26
C GLY A 14 4.96 7.61 -8.67
N LEU A 15 5.88 6.99 -9.42
CA LEU A 15 5.61 6.46 -10.75
C LEU A 15 4.48 5.41 -10.73
N THR A 16 4.52 4.50 -9.76
CA THR A 16 3.48 3.50 -9.54
C THR A 16 2.10 4.14 -9.30
N ALA A 17 2.02 5.22 -8.53
CA ALA A 17 0.75 5.89 -8.26
C ALA A 17 0.13 6.50 -9.55
N ILE A 18 0.97 7.08 -10.41
CA ILE A 18 0.54 7.65 -11.69
C ILE A 18 0.09 6.54 -12.66
N LEU A 19 0.91 5.49 -12.82
CA LEU A 19 0.59 4.35 -13.70
C LEU A 19 -0.68 3.64 -13.23
N ALA A 20 -0.83 3.43 -11.91
CA ALA A 20 -2.04 2.85 -11.35
C ALA A 20 -3.28 3.69 -11.65
N LYS A 21 -3.19 5.03 -11.58
CA LYS A 21 -4.31 5.90 -11.95
C LYS A 21 -4.71 5.72 -13.40
N CYS A 22 -3.75 5.67 -14.32
CA CYS A 22 -4.01 5.42 -15.74
C CYS A 22 -4.61 4.03 -15.98
N GLY A 23 -4.13 3.01 -15.25
CA GLY A 23 -4.62 1.63 -15.39
C GLY A 23 -6.06 1.44 -14.89
N ILE A 24 -6.47 2.19 -13.84
CA ILE A 24 -7.79 2.04 -13.20
C ILE A 24 -8.88 2.84 -13.94
N GLU A 25 -8.54 3.76 -14.83
CA GLU A 25 -9.50 4.71 -15.42
C GLU A 25 -10.73 4.02 -16.04
N ASN A 26 -10.55 2.82 -16.63
CA ASN A 26 -11.60 2.05 -17.29
C ASN A 26 -11.79 0.64 -16.68
N MET A 27 -11.33 0.41 -15.45
CA MET A 27 -11.38 -0.89 -14.78
C MET A 27 -11.86 -0.75 -13.33
N ASP A 28 -12.51 -1.79 -12.82
CA ASP A 28 -12.87 -1.84 -11.39
C ASP A 28 -11.61 -1.89 -10.51
N SER A 29 -11.58 -1.07 -9.46
CA SER A 29 -10.43 -0.93 -8.57
C SER A 29 -10.04 -2.23 -7.84
N ASN A 30 -11.02 -3.09 -7.52
CA ASN A 30 -10.75 -4.36 -6.85
C ASN A 30 -10.04 -5.33 -7.79
N VAL A 31 -10.49 -5.38 -9.06
CA VAL A 31 -9.86 -6.19 -10.11
C VAL A 31 -8.44 -5.71 -10.40
N ALA A 32 -8.25 -4.37 -10.49
CA ALA A 32 -6.92 -3.77 -10.64
C ALA A 32 -5.98 -4.15 -9.50
N THR A 33 -6.46 -4.09 -8.26
CA THR A 33 -5.71 -4.50 -7.07
C THR A 33 -5.31 -5.97 -7.15
N ALA A 34 -6.25 -6.86 -7.51
CA ALA A 34 -5.98 -8.29 -7.60
C ALA A 34 -4.93 -8.64 -8.67
N ILE A 35 -5.05 -8.08 -9.88
CA ILE A 35 -4.10 -8.30 -10.98
C ILE A 35 -2.71 -7.81 -10.61
N ARG A 36 -2.60 -6.58 -10.09
CA ARG A 36 -1.34 -6.02 -9.66
C ARG A 36 -0.68 -6.88 -8.57
N THR A 37 -1.46 -7.40 -7.63
CA THR A 37 -0.93 -8.24 -6.54
C THR A 37 -0.32 -9.54 -7.06
N ILE A 38 -0.85 -10.11 -8.17
CA ILE A 38 -0.21 -11.27 -8.82
C ILE A 38 1.22 -10.92 -9.25
N VAL A 39 1.39 -9.79 -9.93
CA VAL A 39 2.71 -9.34 -10.40
C VAL A 39 3.66 -9.13 -9.22
N VAL A 40 3.19 -8.42 -8.17
CA VAL A 40 3.98 -8.18 -6.95
C VAL A 40 4.37 -9.49 -6.27
N LEU A 41 3.46 -10.48 -6.21
CA LEU A 41 3.74 -11.79 -5.62
C LEU A 41 4.82 -12.54 -6.39
N ILE A 42 4.74 -12.57 -7.73
CA ILE A 42 5.74 -13.21 -8.59
C ILE A 42 7.13 -12.60 -8.32
N PHE A 43 7.23 -11.26 -8.36
CA PHE A 43 8.50 -10.59 -8.09
C PHE A 43 9.00 -10.82 -6.65
N SER A 44 8.13 -10.83 -5.66
CA SER A 44 8.51 -11.12 -4.27
C SER A 44 9.10 -12.52 -4.14
N TRP A 45 8.50 -13.53 -4.77
CA TRP A 45 9.04 -14.89 -4.74
C TRP A 45 10.34 -15.03 -5.56
N VAL A 46 10.47 -14.37 -6.70
CA VAL A 46 11.73 -14.32 -7.44
C VAL A 46 12.85 -13.77 -6.54
N LEU A 47 12.60 -12.70 -5.80
CA LEU A 47 13.58 -12.15 -4.84
C LEU A 47 13.92 -13.15 -3.73
N VAL A 48 12.93 -13.85 -3.16
CA VAL A 48 13.16 -14.90 -2.15
C VAL A 48 14.08 -15.99 -2.67
N PHE A 49 13.88 -16.46 -3.91
CA PHE A 49 14.73 -17.48 -4.53
C PHE A 49 16.14 -16.96 -4.87
N VAL A 50 16.24 -15.75 -5.40
CA VAL A 50 17.53 -15.12 -5.72
C VAL A 50 18.37 -14.90 -4.46
N MET A 51 17.73 -14.54 -3.36
CA MET A 51 18.40 -14.34 -2.06
C MET A 51 18.65 -15.65 -1.30
N GLY A 52 18.09 -16.77 -1.74
CA GLY A 52 18.29 -18.09 -1.12
C GLY A 52 17.62 -18.24 0.26
N VAL A 53 16.62 -17.39 0.59
CA VAL A 53 15.99 -17.35 1.93
C VAL A 53 14.73 -18.19 2.05
N GLN A 54 14.37 -18.95 1.03
CA GLN A 54 13.15 -19.79 0.98
C GLN A 54 13.06 -20.81 2.13
N ASN A 55 14.20 -21.32 2.60
CA ASN A 55 14.24 -22.32 3.67
C ASN A 55 13.77 -21.75 5.03
N GLY A 56 13.78 -20.42 5.20
CA GLY A 56 13.27 -19.75 6.39
C GLY A 56 11.78 -20.03 6.66
N ILE A 57 11.02 -20.44 5.64
CA ILE A 57 9.58 -20.78 5.80
C ILE A 57 9.33 -21.88 6.81
N PHE A 58 10.23 -22.88 6.89
CA PHE A 58 10.09 -24.04 7.77
C PHE A 58 10.43 -23.72 9.23
N HIS A 59 11.03 -22.57 9.51
CA HIS A 59 11.45 -22.14 10.85
C HIS A 59 10.56 -21.04 11.43
N LEU A 60 9.44 -20.72 10.77
CA LEU A 60 8.53 -19.68 11.23
C LEU A 60 7.76 -20.12 12.48
N SER A 61 7.78 -19.27 13.51
CA SER A 61 6.95 -19.49 14.70
C SER A 61 5.47 -19.22 14.42
N GLY A 62 4.56 -19.86 15.16
CA GLY A 62 3.12 -19.58 15.03
C GLY A 62 2.76 -18.11 15.27
N LYS A 63 3.45 -17.44 16.20
CA LYS A 63 3.33 -16.00 16.46
C LYS A 63 3.69 -15.19 15.21
N THR A 64 4.83 -15.47 14.62
CA THR A 64 5.31 -14.84 13.39
C THR A 64 4.29 -14.95 12.26
N ILE A 65 3.80 -16.17 12.00
CA ILE A 65 2.80 -16.41 10.95
C ILE A 65 1.53 -15.58 11.22
N THR A 66 1.04 -15.56 12.45
CA THR A 66 -0.16 -14.78 12.81
C THR A 66 0.02 -13.29 12.53
N PHE A 67 1.16 -12.69 12.94
CA PHE A 67 1.43 -11.28 12.69
C PHE A 67 1.65 -10.98 11.22
N LEU A 68 2.29 -11.87 10.45
CA LEU A 68 2.45 -11.71 8.99
C LEU A 68 1.10 -11.79 8.27
N VAL A 69 0.21 -12.70 8.67
CA VAL A 69 -1.14 -12.82 8.11
C VAL A 69 -1.97 -11.58 8.43
N LEU A 70 -1.98 -11.11 9.68
CA LEU A 70 -2.69 -9.89 10.07
C LEU A 70 -2.13 -8.66 9.35
N SER A 71 -0.80 -8.56 9.23
CA SER A 71 -0.15 -7.49 8.46
C SER A 71 -0.51 -7.56 6.98
N GLY A 72 -0.56 -8.76 6.39
CA GLY A 72 -0.99 -8.97 5.01
C GLY A 72 -2.45 -8.56 4.81
N ALA A 73 -3.35 -8.92 5.72
CA ALA A 73 -4.76 -8.52 5.67
C ALA A 73 -4.91 -6.99 5.78
N ALA A 74 -4.17 -6.35 6.69
CA ALA A 74 -4.15 -4.88 6.79
C ALA A 74 -3.60 -4.23 5.52
N THR A 75 -2.55 -4.82 4.89
CA THR A 75 -2.02 -4.37 3.60
C THR A 75 -3.09 -4.46 2.51
N GLY A 76 -3.79 -5.58 2.42
CA GLY A 76 -4.85 -5.79 1.44
C GLY A 76 -5.98 -4.78 1.61
N ALA A 77 -6.44 -4.53 2.84
CA ALA A 77 -7.44 -3.52 3.15
C ALA A 77 -6.96 -2.11 2.76
N SER A 78 -5.70 -1.77 3.07
CA SER A 78 -5.10 -0.50 2.66
C SER A 78 -5.11 -0.34 1.14
N TRP A 79 -4.66 -1.33 0.38
CA TRP A 79 -4.60 -1.26 -1.09
C TRP A 79 -5.98 -1.17 -1.73
N LEU A 80 -6.95 -1.95 -1.25
CA LEU A 80 -8.33 -1.86 -1.73
C LEU A 80 -8.92 -0.46 -1.52
N CYS A 81 -8.73 0.11 -0.33
CA CYS A 81 -9.16 1.47 -0.02
C CYS A 81 -8.41 2.50 -0.89
N TYR A 82 -7.10 2.36 -1.04
CA TYR A 82 -6.26 3.27 -1.83
C TYR A 82 -6.68 3.30 -3.30
N PHE A 83 -6.80 2.13 -3.94
CA PHE A 83 -7.18 2.06 -5.35
C PHE A 83 -8.61 2.53 -5.59
N HIS A 84 -9.52 2.24 -4.65
CA HIS A 84 -10.87 2.80 -4.73
C HIS A 84 -10.85 4.33 -4.58
N ALA A 85 -10.07 4.87 -3.65
CA ALA A 85 -9.88 6.32 -3.51
C ALA A 85 -9.29 6.94 -4.78
N LEU A 86 -8.30 6.29 -5.43
CA LEU A 86 -7.73 6.73 -6.70
C LEU A 86 -8.74 6.71 -7.84
N GLN A 87 -9.65 5.73 -7.85
CA GLN A 87 -10.69 5.62 -8.88
C GLN A 87 -11.65 6.81 -8.85
N ILE A 88 -12.08 7.22 -7.64
CA ILE A 88 -13.10 8.26 -7.45
C ILE A 88 -12.51 9.64 -7.12
N GLY A 89 -11.20 9.74 -6.89
CA GLY A 89 -10.49 10.96 -6.48
C GLY A 89 -9.35 11.35 -7.40
N ASP A 90 -8.71 12.48 -7.07
CA ASP A 90 -7.51 12.97 -7.76
C ASP A 90 -6.25 12.36 -7.11
N VAL A 91 -5.33 11.85 -7.92
CA VAL A 91 -4.05 11.25 -7.46
C VAL A 91 -3.23 12.22 -6.62
N ASN A 92 -3.25 13.51 -6.97
CA ASN A 92 -2.50 14.55 -6.27
C ASN A 92 -3.04 14.83 -4.86
N ARG A 93 -4.27 14.39 -4.55
CA ARG A 93 -4.90 14.51 -3.22
C ARG A 93 -4.87 13.18 -2.47
N VAL A 94 -5.18 12.09 -3.15
CA VAL A 94 -5.26 10.76 -2.54
C VAL A 94 -3.89 10.26 -2.08
N THR A 95 -2.87 10.37 -2.95
CA THR A 95 -1.53 9.84 -2.67
C THR A 95 -0.86 10.51 -1.47
N PRO A 96 -0.86 11.85 -1.30
CA PRO A 96 -0.29 12.47 -0.11
C PRO A 96 -0.98 12.06 1.20
N ILE A 97 -2.31 11.89 1.17
CA ILE A 97 -3.06 11.43 2.35
C ILE A 97 -2.68 9.98 2.70
N ASP A 98 -2.61 9.10 1.72
CA ASP A 98 -2.16 7.72 1.93
C ASP A 98 -0.73 7.69 2.50
N LYS A 99 0.19 8.50 1.97
CA LYS A 99 1.58 8.58 2.45
C LYS A 99 1.71 9.23 3.83
N SER A 100 0.71 9.99 4.30
CA SER A 100 0.67 10.46 5.70
C SER A 100 0.56 9.32 6.71
N SER A 101 0.28 8.09 6.26
CA SER A 101 0.39 6.86 7.06
C SER A 101 1.76 6.71 7.73
N THR A 102 2.82 7.24 7.13
CA THR A 102 4.16 7.23 7.73
C THR A 102 4.19 8.03 9.04
N ILE A 103 3.52 9.19 9.09
CA ILE A 103 3.39 9.99 10.32
C ILE A 103 2.64 9.17 11.38
N LEU A 104 1.52 8.56 10.98
CA LEU A 104 0.71 7.72 11.88
C LEU A 104 1.51 6.51 12.37
N THR A 105 2.31 5.88 11.50
CA THR A 105 3.22 4.78 11.87
C THR A 105 4.24 5.22 12.93
N MET A 106 4.85 6.40 12.78
CA MET A 106 5.80 6.92 13.76
C MET A 106 5.14 7.18 15.12
N ILE A 107 3.92 7.73 15.13
CA ILE A 107 3.14 7.93 16.36
C ILE A 107 2.81 6.60 17.02
N LEU A 108 2.34 5.63 16.25
CA LEU A 108 2.02 4.29 16.77
C LEU A 108 3.26 3.55 17.26
N ALA A 109 4.41 3.70 16.58
CA ALA A 109 5.68 3.10 17.02
C ALA A 109 6.15 3.68 18.36
N PHE A 110 6.01 5.00 18.55
CA PHE A 110 6.27 5.64 19.84
C PHE A 110 5.34 5.09 20.94
N LEU A 111 4.03 4.98 20.67
CA LEU A 111 3.04 4.54 21.66
C LEU A 111 3.18 3.06 22.03
N PHE A 112 3.41 2.18 21.05
CA PHE A 112 3.39 0.72 21.26
C PHE A 112 4.76 0.13 21.56
N PHE A 113 5.83 0.72 21.03
CA PHE A 113 7.19 0.20 21.19
C PHE A 113 8.08 1.09 22.09
N GLY A 114 7.57 2.24 22.55
CA GLY A 114 8.36 3.18 23.36
C GLY A 114 9.56 3.74 22.60
N GLU A 115 9.51 3.77 21.26
CA GLU A 115 10.62 4.31 20.44
C GLU A 115 10.76 5.80 20.67
N THR A 116 11.98 6.27 20.88
CA THR A 116 12.25 7.70 21.03
C THR A 116 12.15 8.39 19.68
N VAL A 117 11.33 9.45 19.61
CA VAL A 117 11.24 10.29 18.41
C VAL A 117 12.29 11.39 18.51
N GLY A 118 13.33 11.31 17.68
CA GLY A 118 14.38 12.33 17.62
C GLY A 118 13.93 13.62 16.91
N ALA A 119 14.68 14.69 17.08
CA ALA A 119 14.38 15.99 16.46
C ALA A 119 14.27 15.91 14.92
N VAL A 120 15.07 15.06 14.28
CA VAL A 120 15.05 14.85 12.82
C VAL A 120 13.72 14.21 12.37
N GLN A 121 13.21 13.23 13.13
CA GLN A 121 11.92 12.60 12.82
C GLN A 121 10.75 13.58 13.02
N ILE A 122 10.79 14.40 14.07
CA ILE A 122 9.78 15.45 14.29
C ILE A 122 9.79 16.44 13.12
N CYS A 123 10.96 16.91 12.70
CA CYS A 123 11.09 17.79 11.56
C CYS A 123 10.54 17.15 10.27
N ALA A 124 10.87 15.88 10.02
CA ALA A 124 10.36 15.12 8.88
C ALA A 124 8.84 14.98 8.91
N MET A 125 8.24 14.71 10.07
CA MET A 125 6.78 14.64 10.25
C MET A 125 6.11 15.96 9.94
N VAL A 126 6.65 17.08 10.42
CA VAL A 126 6.13 18.44 10.15
C VAL A 126 6.23 18.76 8.67
N LEU A 127 7.38 18.50 8.03
CA LEU A 127 7.58 18.73 6.59
C LEU A 127 6.63 17.89 5.74
N MET A 128 6.44 16.62 6.10
CA MET A 128 5.51 15.73 5.40
C MET A 128 4.06 16.20 5.57
N GLY A 129 3.65 16.60 6.77
CA GLY A 129 2.33 17.16 7.03
C GLY A 129 2.07 18.45 6.26
N ALA A 130 3.02 19.37 6.27
CA ALA A 130 2.95 20.62 5.51
C ALA A 130 2.88 20.36 4.00
N GLY A 131 3.72 19.46 3.47
CA GLY A 131 3.70 19.06 2.06
C GLY A 131 2.35 18.45 1.65
N THR A 132 1.81 17.54 2.46
CA THR A 132 0.48 16.95 2.23
C THR A 132 -0.61 18.03 2.19
N TYR A 133 -0.59 18.95 3.14
CA TYR A 133 -1.55 20.04 3.23
C TYR A 133 -1.49 20.97 1.99
N LEU A 134 -0.29 21.38 1.59
CA LEU A 134 -0.08 22.22 0.40
C LEU A 134 -0.54 21.54 -0.89
N MET A 135 -0.31 20.23 -1.03
CA MET A 135 -0.78 19.48 -2.20
C MET A 135 -2.30 19.42 -2.29
N ILE A 136 -2.98 19.28 -1.15
CA ILE A 136 -4.44 19.22 -1.11
C ILE A 136 -5.08 20.56 -1.47
N GLN A 137 -4.50 21.68 -1.01
CA GLN A 137 -5.05 23.01 -1.26
C GLN A 137 -4.93 23.50 -2.69
N LYS A 138 -3.89 23.11 -3.42
CA LYS A 138 -3.52 23.73 -4.70
C LYS A 138 -4.52 23.53 -5.85
N LYS A 139 -5.63 22.82 -5.69
CA LYS A 139 -6.54 22.47 -6.80
C LYS A 139 -8.04 22.61 -6.51
N GLU A 140 -8.47 23.67 -5.84
CA GLU A 140 -9.91 23.99 -5.77
C GLU A 140 -10.45 24.67 -7.03
N THR A 141 -9.62 25.00 -8.02
CA THR A 141 -9.94 26.02 -9.03
C THR A 141 -10.49 25.48 -10.35
N GLU A 142 -10.54 24.16 -10.63
CA GLU A 142 -10.83 23.74 -12.00
C GLU A 142 -11.93 22.70 -12.27
N THR A 143 -12.63 22.19 -11.29
CA THR A 143 -13.76 21.30 -11.63
C THR A 143 -14.96 21.55 -10.72
N GLY A 144 -15.93 22.30 -11.22
CA GLY A 144 -17.23 22.59 -10.57
C GLY A 144 -18.13 21.35 -10.36
N LYS A 145 -17.58 20.13 -10.31
CA LYS A 145 -18.25 18.95 -9.83
C LYS A 145 -17.96 18.81 -8.32
N LYS A 146 -19.00 19.00 -7.50
CA LYS A 146 -19.02 18.59 -6.08
C LYS A 146 -18.71 17.09 -6.00
N THR A 147 -17.44 16.70 -6.04
CA THR A 147 -17.03 15.32 -5.74
C THR A 147 -17.40 15.07 -4.29
N LYS A 148 -18.28 14.10 -4.07
CA LYS A 148 -18.62 13.64 -2.71
C LYS A 148 -17.32 13.36 -1.97
N LYS A 149 -17.17 13.82 -0.74
CA LYS A 149 -15.95 13.64 0.10
C LYS A 149 -15.61 12.16 0.41
N THR A 150 -16.27 11.23 -0.28
CA THR A 150 -16.11 9.77 -0.13
C THR A 150 -14.68 9.30 -0.43
N TRP A 151 -14.00 9.93 -1.41
CA TRP A 151 -12.59 9.63 -1.71
C TRP A 151 -11.67 9.88 -0.52
N LEU A 152 -11.97 10.93 0.28
CA LEU A 152 -11.20 11.28 1.47
C LEU A 152 -11.33 10.21 2.55
N LEU A 153 -12.54 9.67 2.76
CA LEU A 153 -12.76 8.58 3.71
C LEU A 153 -11.92 7.36 3.35
N TYR A 154 -11.94 6.95 2.08
CA TYR A 154 -11.14 5.81 1.62
C TYR A 154 -9.63 6.07 1.68
N ALA A 155 -9.17 7.29 1.39
CA ALA A 155 -7.77 7.67 1.53
C ALA A 155 -7.31 7.65 3.00
N LEU A 156 -8.14 8.12 3.94
CA LEU A 156 -7.85 8.06 5.37
C LEU A 156 -7.86 6.61 5.89
N LEU A 157 -8.83 5.79 5.48
CA LEU A 157 -8.86 4.36 5.83
C LEU A 157 -7.61 3.64 5.29
N SER A 158 -7.19 3.95 4.06
CA SER A 158 -5.96 3.42 3.50
C SER A 158 -4.75 3.77 4.37
N ALA A 159 -4.63 5.03 4.80
CA ALA A 159 -3.53 5.48 5.67
C ALA A 159 -3.53 4.77 7.04
N VAL A 160 -4.71 4.57 7.64
CA VAL A 160 -4.86 3.84 8.91
C VAL A 160 -4.42 2.38 8.74
N PHE A 161 -4.92 1.69 7.73
CA PHE A 161 -4.53 0.30 7.46
C PHE A 161 -3.06 0.18 7.07
N ALA A 162 -2.49 1.14 6.33
CA ALA A 162 -1.07 1.16 6.00
C ALA A 162 -0.19 1.31 7.24
N SER A 163 -0.57 2.15 8.20
CA SER A 163 0.16 2.30 9.45
C SER A 163 0.06 1.03 10.31
N LEU A 164 -1.14 0.44 10.42
CA LEU A 164 -1.35 -0.83 11.12
C LEU A 164 -0.52 -1.96 10.49
N THR A 165 -0.46 -2.02 9.17
CA THR A 165 0.42 -2.93 8.42
C THR A 165 1.87 -2.84 8.89
N SER A 166 2.40 -1.64 9.01
CA SER A 166 3.81 -1.40 9.40
C SER A 166 4.08 -1.86 10.84
N ILE A 167 3.17 -1.59 11.75
CA ILE A 167 3.28 -2.00 13.15
C ILE A 167 3.22 -3.55 13.29
N LEU A 168 2.25 -4.18 12.64
CA LEU A 168 2.12 -5.64 12.66
C LEU A 168 3.31 -6.32 11.97
N ALA A 169 3.78 -5.76 10.86
CA ALA A 169 4.96 -6.26 10.16
C ALA A 169 6.21 -6.18 11.03
N LYS A 170 6.40 -5.08 11.77
CA LYS A 170 7.55 -4.92 12.67
C LYS A 170 7.61 -6.05 13.71
N VAL A 171 6.48 -6.44 14.29
CA VAL A 171 6.42 -7.56 15.22
C VAL A 171 6.62 -8.90 14.51
N GLY A 172 6.00 -9.09 13.34
CA GLY A 172 6.06 -10.35 12.61
C GLY A 172 7.40 -10.62 11.91
N MET A 173 8.21 -9.60 11.65
CA MET A 173 9.48 -9.73 10.92
C MET A 173 10.72 -9.71 11.82
N GLN A 174 10.59 -9.81 13.15
CA GLN A 174 11.74 -9.71 14.07
C GLN A 174 12.80 -10.79 13.80
N ASP A 175 12.35 -12.02 13.47
CA ASP A 175 13.20 -13.18 13.25
C ASP A 175 13.06 -13.77 11.84
N VAL A 176 12.60 -12.97 10.86
CA VAL A 176 12.34 -13.41 9.48
C VAL A 176 13.02 -12.49 8.50
N ASP A 177 13.61 -13.07 7.44
CA ASP A 177 14.12 -12.28 6.32
C ASP A 177 13.00 -11.40 5.73
N SER A 178 13.32 -10.13 5.47
CA SER A 178 12.37 -9.12 5.02
C SER A 178 11.70 -9.48 3.69
N ASN A 179 12.44 -10.13 2.77
CA ASN A 179 11.91 -10.55 1.47
C ASN A 179 10.93 -11.70 1.64
N LEU A 180 11.27 -12.70 2.49
CA LEU A 180 10.40 -13.82 2.80
C LEU A 180 9.11 -13.35 3.50
N GLY A 181 9.23 -12.49 4.53
CA GLY A 181 8.09 -11.91 5.21
C GLY A 181 7.18 -11.12 4.26
N THR A 182 7.77 -10.36 3.32
CA THR A 182 7.02 -9.62 2.29
C THR A 182 6.30 -10.56 1.33
N ALA A 183 6.94 -11.64 0.88
CA ALA A 183 6.32 -12.61 -0.02
C ALA A 183 5.11 -13.31 0.64
N ILE A 184 5.24 -13.73 1.91
CA ILE A 184 4.13 -14.33 2.66
C ILE A 184 2.97 -13.35 2.82
N ARG A 185 3.24 -12.11 3.22
CA ARG A 185 2.21 -11.07 3.34
C ARG A 185 1.51 -10.78 2.02
N THR A 186 2.27 -10.73 0.91
CA THR A 186 1.70 -10.50 -0.42
C THR A 186 0.80 -11.66 -0.86
N ALA A 187 1.12 -12.90 -0.48
CA ALA A 187 0.22 -14.04 -0.72
C ALA A 187 -1.13 -13.85 0.00
N VAL A 188 -1.12 -13.39 1.25
CA VAL A 188 -2.35 -13.07 2.00
C VAL A 188 -3.14 -11.94 1.31
N VAL A 189 -2.44 -10.88 0.85
CA VAL A 189 -3.08 -9.78 0.09
C VAL A 189 -3.76 -10.30 -1.17
N LEU A 190 -3.10 -11.20 -1.90
CA LEU A 190 -3.66 -11.79 -3.11
C LEU A 190 -4.96 -12.57 -2.83
N VAL A 191 -4.93 -13.44 -1.82
CA VAL A 191 -6.13 -14.19 -1.43
C VAL A 191 -7.27 -13.24 -1.06
N MET A 192 -6.99 -12.23 -0.23
CA MET A 192 -7.97 -11.24 0.18
C MET A 192 -8.54 -10.44 -1.01
N ALA A 193 -7.66 -9.98 -1.92
CA ALA A 193 -8.09 -9.23 -3.10
C ALA A 193 -9.03 -10.05 -3.99
N TRP A 194 -8.72 -11.33 -4.23
CA TRP A 194 -9.58 -12.21 -5.02
C TRP A 194 -10.89 -12.54 -4.31
N VAL A 195 -10.87 -12.77 -2.99
CA VAL A 195 -12.10 -12.94 -2.22
C VAL A 195 -13.04 -11.73 -2.39
N VAL A 196 -12.50 -10.51 -2.34
CA VAL A 196 -13.29 -9.29 -2.56
C VAL A 196 -13.81 -9.20 -3.99
N VAL A 197 -13.00 -9.55 -5.01
CA VAL A 197 -13.44 -9.58 -6.42
C VAL A 197 -14.60 -10.56 -6.62
N PHE A 198 -14.52 -11.76 -6.04
CA PHE A 198 -15.59 -12.75 -6.14
C PHE A 198 -16.83 -12.34 -5.34
N ALA A 199 -16.66 -11.83 -4.12
CA ALA A 199 -17.76 -11.38 -3.26
C ALA A 199 -18.54 -10.21 -3.88
N THR A 200 -17.84 -9.32 -4.62
CA THR A 200 -18.46 -8.18 -5.31
C THR A 200 -18.99 -8.53 -6.71
N GLY A 201 -18.79 -9.76 -7.19
CA GLY A 201 -19.23 -10.22 -8.51
C GLY A 201 -18.53 -9.55 -9.70
N LYS A 202 -17.37 -8.92 -9.45
CA LYS A 202 -16.64 -8.12 -10.45
C LYS A 202 -15.74 -8.95 -11.38
N GLN A 203 -15.69 -10.29 -11.22
CA GLN A 203 -14.90 -11.17 -12.09
C GLN A 203 -15.29 -11.06 -13.57
N LYS A 204 -16.55 -10.69 -13.89
CA LYS A 204 -17.00 -10.50 -15.28
C LYS A 204 -16.30 -9.34 -15.99
N THR A 205 -15.82 -8.37 -15.25
CA THR A 205 -15.11 -7.19 -15.79
C THR A 205 -13.72 -7.55 -16.33
N ILE A 206 -13.18 -8.72 -15.93
CA ILE A 206 -11.86 -9.19 -16.39
C ILE A 206 -11.83 -9.40 -17.92
N HIS A 207 -12.91 -9.90 -18.50
CA HIS A 207 -13.00 -10.14 -19.96
C HIS A 207 -13.03 -8.84 -20.80
N GLY A 208 -13.31 -7.69 -20.17
CA GLY A 208 -13.32 -6.37 -20.82
C GLY A 208 -12.02 -5.58 -20.69
N ILE A 209 -10.97 -6.14 -20.08
CA ILE A 209 -9.70 -5.44 -19.88
C ILE A 209 -8.98 -5.33 -21.21
N GLY A 210 -8.99 -4.12 -21.80
CA GLY A 210 -8.21 -3.83 -23.00
C GLY A 210 -6.70 -3.96 -22.73
N ARG A 211 -5.95 -4.41 -23.74
CA ARG A 211 -4.48 -4.59 -23.68
C ARG A 211 -3.72 -3.36 -23.16
N LYS A 212 -4.25 -2.16 -23.40
CA LYS A 212 -3.66 -0.89 -22.91
C LYS A 212 -3.74 -0.78 -21.38
N ASN A 213 -4.88 -1.12 -20.76
CA ASN A 213 -5.07 -0.96 -19.32
C ASN A 213 -4.27 -2.00 -18.51
N GLY A 214 -4.11 -3.23 -19.03
CA GLY A 214 -3.29 -4.26 -18.41
C GLY A 214 -1.79 -3.94 -18.38
N GLY A 215 -1.31 -3.12 -19.31
CA GLY A 215 0.11 -2.71 -19.35
C GLY A 215 0.50 -1.63 -18.33
N PHE A 216 -0.48 -0.94 -17.69
CA PHE A 216 -0.24 0.08 -16.67
C PHE A 216 -0.37 -0.42 -15.23
N LEU A 217 -0.77 -1.66 -15.02
CA LEU A 217 -0.91 -2.32 -13.72
C LEU A 217 0.31 -3.17 -13.36
#